data_0108cfd1ce6a0c3a8e65e78e4fcdeab4
#
_entry.id   0108cfd1ce6a0c3a8e65e78e4fcdeab4
#
_cell.length_a   1.000
_cell.length_b   1.000
_cell.length_c   1.000
_cell.angle_alpha   90.00
_cell.angle_beta   90.00
_cell.angle_gamma   90.00
#
_symmetry.space_group_name_H-M   'P 1'
#
loop_
_entity.id
_entity.type
_entity.pdbx_description
1 polymer ?
#
loop_
_entity_poly.entity_id
_entity_poly.type
_entity_poly.pdbx_seq_one_letter_code
_entity_poly.pdbx_strand_id
1 'polypeptide(L)'
;MTIKLVSQDLLYFVLISFIFKSWDTDIFEVHRILDLYVHPLSLFIPFIPFQIMRKVEQQMNEAILYRKDFFKGNTSVENYITETGAREAIVKLHGNHIATVGDRLQICDAGWQTVTTKSRLNALLNEFAEGCYVFQKNFDWFLGDADGNVLPFPTEEFVTV
;
A
#
# COMPACT_ATOMS: atom_id res chain seq x y z
N MET A 1 -0.03 32.79 19.19
CA MET A 1 -1.17 31.94 19.63
C MET A 1 -1.28 30.82 18.60
N THR A 2 -0.67 29.67 18.88
CA THR A 2 -0.49 28.57 17.93
C THR A 2 -1.61 27.58 18.09
N ILE A 3 -2.55 27.53 17.15
CA ILE A 3 -3.60 26.52 17.12
C ILE A 3 -2.95 25.23 16.62
N LYS A 4 -2.72 24.26 17.52
CA LYS A 4 -2.33 22.88 17.15
C LYS A 4 -3.48 22.26 16.35
N LEU A 5 -3.20 21.88 15.10
CA LEU A 5 -4.05 20.96 14.34
C LEU A 5 -4.16 19.66 15.14
N VAL A 6 -5.34 19.40 15.67
CA VAL A 6 -5.69 18.09 16.23
C VAL A 6 -5.79 17.13 15.05
N SER A 7 -5.01 16.04 15.07
CA SER A 7 -4.96 15.08 13.98
C SER A 7 -6.36 14.52 13.70
N GLN A 8 -6.67 14.32 12.44
CA GLN A 8 -7.97 13.78 11.95
C GLN A 8 -8.32 12.44 12.62
N ASP A 9 -7.32 11.66 13.03
CA ASP A 9 -7.50 10.39 13.73
C ASP A 9 -8.16 10.55 15.11
N LEU A 10 -7.89 11.68 15.80
CA LEU A 10 -8.51 11.94 17.11
C LEU A 10 -10.00 12.25 16.97
N LEU A 11 -10.39 12.93 15.90
CA LEU A 11 -11.80 13.21 15.60
C LEU A 11 -12.55 11.92 15.23
N TYR A 12 -11.91 11.01 14.49
CA TYR A 12 -12.49 9.72 14.13
C TYR A 12 -12.68 8.83 15.36
N PHE A 13 -11.71 8.80 16.28
CA PHE A 13 -11.80 8.05 17.53
C PHE A 13 -12.88 8.61 18.48
N VAL A 14 -13.04 9.92 18.54
CA VAL A 14 -14.09 10.57 19.35
C VAL A 14 -15.47 10.27 18.76
N LEU A 15 -15.63 10.29 17.43
CA LEU A 15 -16.90 9.97 16.76
C LEU A 15 -17.30 8.50 16.97
N ILE A 16 -16.37 7.57 16.82
CA ILE A 16 -16.62 6.14 17.07
C ILE A 16 -16.96 5.89 18.53
N SER A 17 -16.26 6.54 19.47
CA SER A 17 -16.54 6.41 20.89
C SER A 17 -17.91 6.99 21.30
N PHE A 18 -18.39 8.01 20.59
CA PHE A 18 -19.72 8.59 20.81
C PHE A 18 -20.83 7.68 20.27
N ILE A 19 -20.60 7.02 19.14
CA ILE A 19 -21.56 6.08 18.52
C ILE A 19 -21.68 4.81 19.38
N PHE A 20 -20.59 4.32 19.98
CA PHE A 20 -20.60 3.14 20.84
C PHE A 20 -21.24 3.38 22.21
N LYS A 21 -21.32 4.64 22.67
CA LYS A 21 -21.84 4.99 24.00
C LYS A 21 -23.35 5.24 24.01
N SER A 22 -24.00 5.33 22.85
CA SER A 22 -25.44 5.57 22.69
C SER A 22 -26.15 4.39 22.03
N TRP A 23 -26.11 3.22 22.67
CA TRP A 23 -26.71 1.98 22.13
C TRP A 23 -28.23 1.88 22.40
N ASP A 24 -28.93 3.01 22.55
CA ASP A 24 -30.40 3.06 22.75
C ASP A 24 -31.13 3.96 21.75
N THR A 25 -30.51 4.27 20.61
CA THR A 25 -31.19 5.05 19.55
C THR A 25 -31.44 4.22 18.32
N ASP A 26 -32.69 4.29 17.81
CA ASP A 26 -33.17 3.62 16.61
C ASP A 26 -32.23 3.81 15.41
N ILE A 27 -31.88 2.71 14.75
CA ILE A 27 -31.00 2.63 13.57
C ILE A 27 -31.41 3.61 12.46
N PHE A 28 -32.67 3.98 12.36
CA PHE A 28 -33.21 4.94 11.39
C PHE A 28 -32.75 6.39 11.62
N GLU A 29 -32.57 6.82 12.85
CA GLU A 29 -32.08 8.17 13.19
C GLU A 29 -30.58 8.32 12.89
N VAL A 30 -29.81 7.28 13.10
CA VAL A 30 -28.35 7.27 12.83
C VAL A 30 -28.07 7.44 11.34
N HIS A 31 -28.83 6.79 10.46
CA HIS A 31 -28.70 6.97 9.02
C HIS A 31 -29.02 8.40 8.57
N ARG A 32 -30.01 9.02 9.15
CA ARG A 32 -30.43 10.38 8.81
C ARG A 32 -29.42 11.43 9.25
N ILE A 33 -28.73 11.20 10.38
CA ILE A 33 -27.67 12.07 10.88
C ILE A 33 -26.38 11.88 10.05
N LEU A 34 -26.04 10.63 9.65
CA LEU A 34 -24.91 10.33 8.77
C LEU A 34 -25.08 10.99 7.40
N ASP A 35 -26.26 10.96 6.80
CA ASP A 35 -26.52 11.61 5.51
C ASP A 35 -26.38 13.14 5.57
N LEU A 36 -26.72 13.76 6.70
CA LEU A 36 -26.59 15.22 6.88
C LEU A 36 -25.14 15.70 7.07
N TYR A 37 -24.25 14.86 7.62
CA TYR A 37 -22.86 15.22 7.92
C TYR A 37 -21.86 14.68 6.90
N VAL A 38 -22.18 13.60 6.20
CA VAL A 38 -21.29 12.99 5.20
C VAL A 38 -21.37 13.72 3.85
N HIS A 39 -22.54 14.26 3.48
CA HIS A 39 -22.72 14.94 2.19
C HIS A 39 -21.84 16.18 1.97
N PRO A 40 -21.60 17.08 2.94
CA PRO A 40 -20.70 18.21 2.70
C PRO A 40 -19.20 17.87 2.77
N LEU A 41 -18.82 16.76 3.43
CA LEU A 41 -17.42 16.32 3.53
C LEU A 41 -16.97 15.45 2.36
N SER A 42 -17.89 14.84 1.63
CA SER A 42 -17.58 13.98 0.48
C SER A 42 -17.00 14.75 -0.73
N LEU A 43 -17.16 16.08 -0.77
CA LEU A 43 -16.59 16.92 -1.83
C LEU A 43 -15.10 17.22 -1.65
N PHE A 44 -14.49 16.87 -0.52
CA PHE A 44 -13.09 17.17 -0.22
C PHE A 44 -12.22 15.95 0.12
N ILE A 45 -12.79 14.74 0.10
CA ILE A 45 -11.96 13.54 0.17
C ILE A 45 -11.46 13.30 -1.26
N PRO A 46 -10.16 13.48 -1.54
CA PRO A 46 -9.63 13.04 -2.83
C PRO A 46 -10.01 11.57 -2.95
N PHE A 47 -10.72 11.21 -4.01
CA PHE A 47 -11.01 9.83 -4.35
C PHE A 47 -9.66 9.12 -4.57
N ILE A 48 -9.07 8.64 -3.47
CA ILE A 48 -7.96 7.70 -3.55
C ILE A 48 -8.64 6.42 -4.05
N PRO A 49 -8.37 5.98 -5.29
CA PRO A 49 -8.92 4.74 -5.77
C PRO A 49 -8.39 3.65 -4.82
N PHE A 50 -9.27 3.14 -3.95
CA PHE A 50 -8.97 2.00 -3.12
C PHE A 50 -8.68 0.83 -4.07
N GLN A 51 -7.43 0.65 -4.38
CA GLN A 51 -7.00 -0.44 -5.24
C GLN A 51 -7.20 -1.74 -4.45
N ILE A 52 -8.27 -2.48 -4.81
CA ILE A 52 -8.57 -3.76 -4.17
C ILE A 52 -7.36 -4.67 -4.42
N MET A 53 -6.54 -4.83 -3.40
CA MET A 53 -5.37 -5.70 -3.43
C MET A 53 -5.83 -7.15 -3.61
N ARG A 54 -5.22 -7.87 -4.54
CA ARG A 54 -5.55 -9.28 -4.79
C ARG A 54 -5.13 -10.12 -3.58
N LYS A 55 -5.87 -11.18 -3.30
CA LYS A 55 -5.59 -12.06 -2.16
C LYS A 55 -4.14 -12.58 -2.11
N VAL A 56 -3.53 -12.85 -3.26
CA VAL A 56 -2.12 -13.28 -3.32
C VAL A 56 -1.15 -12.16 -2.94
N GLU A 57 -1.48 -10.91 -3.22
CA GLU A 57 -0.69 -9.72 -2.86
C GLU A 57 -0.78 -9.46 -1.35
N GLN A 58 -1.97 -9.57 -0.77
CA GLN A 58 -2.15 -9.50 0.69
C GLN A 58 -1.32 -10.57 1.40
N GLN A 59 -1.41 -11.82 0.95
CA GLN A 59 -0.64 -12.92 1.53
C GLN A 59 0.88 -12.78 1.36
N MET A 60 1.32 -12.19 0.24
CA MET A 60 2.72 -11.85 -0.01
C MET A 60 3.21 -10.80 1.00
N ASN A 61 2.47 -9.70 1.17
CA ASN A 61 2.81 -8.64 2.12
C ASN A 61 2.77 -9.14 3.56
N GLU A 62 1.74 -9.90 3.94
CA GLU A 62 1.65 -10.56 5.25
C GLU A 62 2.87 -11.48 5.52
N ALA A 63 3.31 -12.23 4.52
CA ALA A 63 4.47 -13.12 4.65
C ALA A 63 5.75 -12.34 4.95
N ILE A 64 5.95 -11.19 4.31
CA ILE A 64 7.07 -10.28 4.59
C ILE A 64 6.97 -9.71 6.01
N LEU A 65 5.81 -9.16 6.39
CA LEU A 65 5.58 -8.55 7.71
C LEU A 65 5.76 -9.55 8.85
N TYR A 66 5.22 -10.76 8.70
CA TYR A 66 5.31 -11.83 9.71
C TYR A 66 6.55 -12.71 9.57
N ARG A 67 7.44 -12.42 8.60
CA ARG A 67 8.69 -13.16 8.37
C ARG A 67 8.48 -14.64 8.15
N LYS A 68 7.51 -14.97 7.32
CA LYS A 68 7.18 -16.34 6.92
C LYS A 68 7.49 -16.51 5.45
N ASP A 69 8.14 -17.61 5.10
CA ASP A 69 8.27 -17.96 3.70
C ASP A 69 6.90 -18.24 3.10
N PHE A 70 6.74 -17.84 1.85
CA PHE A 70 5.47 -17.93 1.17
C PHE A 70 5.68 -18.42 -0.27
N PHE A 71 4.80 -19.28 -0.70
CA PHE A 71 4.75 -19.72 -2.09
C PHE A 71 3.30 -19.93 -2.51
N LYS A 72 2.87 -19.21 -3.53
CA LYS A 72 1.55 -19.40 -4.11
C LYS A 72 1.53 -19.08 -5.60
N GLY A 73 1.25 -20.10 -6.42
CA GLY A 73 1.24 -19.97 -7.87
C GLY A 73 2.62 -19.57 -8.40
N ASN A 74 2.73 -18.36 -8.90
CA ASN A 74 3.96 -17.81 -9.47
C ASN A 74 4.70 -16.83 -8.55
N THR A 75 4.23 -16.63 -7.33
CA THR A 75 4.78 -15.65 -6.39
C THR A 75 5.38 -16.37 -5.18
N SER A 76 6.62 -16.04 -4.81
CA SER A 76 7.26 -16.51 -3.58
C SER A 76 7.90 -15.36 -2.81
N VAL A 77 7.99 -15.57 -1.48
CA VAL A 77 8.72 -14.72 -0.54
C VAL A 77 9.67 -15.62 0.24
N GLU A 78 10.93 -15.25 0.27
CA GLU A 78 11.99 -15.91 1.04
C GLU A 78 12.54 -14.90 2.05
N ASN A 79 12.40 -15.18 3.34
CA ASN A 79 12.90 -14.33 4.41
C ASN A 79 14.26 -14.83 4.90
N TYR A 80 15.23 -13.95 5.06
CA TYR A 80 16.55 -14.30 5.52
C TYR A 80 17.16 -13.21 6.42
N ILE A 81 18.25 -13.58 7.08
CA ILE A 81 19.07 -12.66 7.87
C ILE A 81 20.41 -12.54 7.16
N THR A 82 20.82 -11.32 6.85
CA THR A 82 22.10 -11.05 6.21
C THR A 82 23.25 -11.35 7.18
N GLU A 83 24.47 -11.43 6.67
CA GLU A 83 25.68 -11.59 7.49
C GLU A 83 25.86 -10.46 8.52
N THR A 84 25.34 -9.27 8.23
CA THR A 84 25.34 -8.12 9.15
C THR A 84 24.24 -8.18 10.21
N GLY A 85 23.37 -9.19 10.17
CA GLY A 85 22.21 -9.34 11.06
C GLY A 85 20.98 -8.54 10.62
N ALA A 86 21.04 -7.85 9.49
CA ALA A 86 19.87 -7.20 8.92
C ALA A 86 18.86 -8.24 8.39
N ARG A 87 17.60 -7.89 8.43
CA ARG A 87 16.52 -8.77 8.00
C ARG A 87 15.98 -8.30 6.66
N GLU A 88 15.93 -9.21 5.73
CA GLU A 88 15.48 -8.94 4.38
C GLU A 88 14.52 -10.03 3.89
N ALA A 89 13.63 -9.66 2.99
CA ALA A 89 12.76 -10.57 2.29
C ALA A 89 12.94 -10.40 0.77
N ILE A 90 13.24 -11.49 0.08
CA ILE A 90 13.31 -11.55 -1.38
C ILE A 90 11.95 -11.96 -1.91
N VAL A 91 11.39 -11.15 -2.80
CA VAL A 91 10.15 -11.45 -3.53
C VAL A 91 10.48 -11.88 -4.94
N LYS A 92 9.96 -13.03 -5.34
CA LYS A 92 10.14 -13.56 -6.69
C LYS A 92 8.81 -13.75 -7.41
N LEU A 93 8.79 -13.47 -8.69
CA LEU A 93 7.67 -13.73 -9.59
C LEU A 93 8.14 -14.65 -10.72
N HIS A 94 7.50 -15.81 -10.89
CA HIS A 94 7.96 -16.87 -11.81
C HIS A 94 9.43 -17.28 -11.59
N GLY A 95 9.92 -17.21 -10.35
CA GLY A 95 11.31 -17.47 -10.00
C GLY A 95 12.26 -16.29 -10.22
N ASN A 96 11.82 -15.21 -10.87
CA ASN A 96 12.63 -14.01 -11.08
C ASN A 96 12.53 -13.07 -9.88
N HIS A 97 13.65 -12.55 -9.41
CA HIS A 97 13.73 -11.61 -8.29
C HIS A 97 13.19 -10.25 -8.72
N ILE A 98 12.07 -9.81 -8.12
CA ILE A 98 11.41 -8.55 -8.44
C ILE A 98 11.46 -7.51 -7.32
N ALA A 99 11.76 -7.92 -6.08
CA ALA A 99 11.93 -6.97 -4.98
C ALA A 99 12.74 -7.55 -3.82
N THR A 100 13.44 -6.66 -3.11
CA THR A 100 14.03 -6.91 -1.79
C THR A 100 13.41 -5.91 -0.80
N VAL A 101 12.84 -6.42 0.28
CA VAL A 101 12.29 -5.62 1.38
C VAL A 101 13.20 -5.78 2.59
N GLY A 102 13.87 -4.70 2.96
CA GLY A 102 14.77 -4.60 4.10
C GLY A 102 14.65 -3.23 4.75
N ASP A 103 15.78 -2.60 5.10
CA ASP A 103 15.82 -1.22 5.59
C ASP A 103 15.27 -0.22 4.55
N ARG A 104 15.40 -0.58 3.28
CA ARG A 104 14.79 0.10 2.14
C ARG A 104 14.15 -0.92 1.22
N LEU A 105 13.12 -0.48 0.52
CA LEU A 105 12.51 -1.27 -0.55
C LEU A 105 13.29 -1.08 -1.84
N GLN A 106 13.72 -2.19 -2.45
CA GLN A 106 14.28 -2.23 -3.79
C GLN A 106 13.36 -3.01 -4.70
N ILE A 107 13.07 -2.50 -5.88
CA ILE A 107 12.16 -3.09 -6.86
C ILE A 107 12.78 -3.19 -8.24
N CYS A 108 12.39 -4.21 -8.99
CA CYS A 108 12.87 -4.48 -10.36
C CYS A 108 11.76 -5.17 -11.16
N ASP A 109 11.70 -4.94 -12.48
CA ASP A 109 10.78 -5.65 -13.37
C ASP A 109 11.31 -7.01 -13.83
N ALA A 110 12.59 -7.29 -13.56
CA ALA A 110 13.31 -8.48 -13.99
C ALA A 110 13.17 -8.75 -15.51
N GLY A 111 13.06 -7.70 -16.34
CA GLY A 111 12.86 -7.77 -17.77
C GLY A 111 11.42 -8.10 -18.22
N TRP A 112 10.47 -8.18 -17.27
CA TRP A 112 9.09 -8.58 -17.58
C TRP A 112 8.07 -7.50 -17.19
N GLN A 113 7.92 -6.51 -18.07
CA GLN A 113 6.94 -5.43 -17.91
C GLN A 113 5.50 -5.91 -18.16
N THR A 114 4.99 -6.77 -17.29
CA THR A 114 3.64 -7.34 -17.41
C THR A 114 2.67 -6.70 -16.41
N VAL A 115 1.36 -6.86 -16.66
CA VAL A 115 0.31 -6.45 -15.73
C VAL A 115 0.50 -7.11 -14.35
N THR A 116 0.95 -8.37 -14.32
CA THR A 116 1.18 -9.10 -13.08
C THR A 116 2.38 -8.54 -12.33
N THR A 117 3.50 -8.28 -12.99
CA THR A 117 4.68 -7.66 -12.39
C THR A 117 4.31 -6.31 -11.78
N LYS A 118 3.67 -5.43 -12.56
CA LYS A 118 3.20 -4.12 -12.08
C LYS A 118 2.27 -4.22 -10.87
N SER A 119 1.36 -5.17 -10.86
CA SER A 119 0.44 -5.40 -9.74
C SER A 119 1.19 -5.82 -8.46
N ARG A 120 2.21 -6.69 -8.57
CA ARG A 120 3.04 -7.09 -7.42
C ARG A 120 3.89 -5.95 -6.90
N LEU A 121 4.56 -5.21 -7.80
CA LEU A 121 5.36 -4.04 -7.43
C LEU A 121 4.50 -2.98 -6.73
N ASN A 122 3.32 -2.66 -7.25
CA ASN A 122 2.42 -1.69 -6.62
C ASN A 122 1.87 -2.17 -5.27
N ALA A 123 1.67 -3.48 -5.09
CA ALA A 123 1.29 -4.01 -3.78
C ALA A 123 2.40 -3.83 -2.74
N LEU A 124 3.67 -4.02 -3.13
CA LEU A 124 4.82 -3.78 -2.27
C LEU A 124 5.03 -2.29 -1.99
N LEU A 125 4.95 -1.45 -3.01
CA LEU A 125 5.08 0.00 -2.87
C LEU A 125 4.01 0.57 -1.93
N ASN A 126 2.77 0.14 -2.08
CA ASN A 126 1.66 0.60 -1.24
C ASN A 126 1.80 0.20 0.24
N GLU A 127 2.49 -0.90 0.54
CA GLU A 127 2.72 -1.38 1.90
C GLU A 127 4.00 -0.84 2.53
N PHE A 128 5.09 -0.72 1.75
CA PHE A 128 6.44 -0.48 2.27
C PHE A 128 7.06 0.85 1.81
N ALA A 129 6.41 1.57 0.87
CA ALA A 129 6.89 2.86 0.34
C ALA A 129 5.70 3.78 0.01
N GLU A 130 5.10 4.34 1.06
CA GLU A 130 3.88 5.15 0.96
C GLU A 130 4.00 6.27 -0.08
N GLY A 131 2.98 6.37 -0.93
CA GLY A 131 2.90 7.39 -1.98
C GLY A 131 3.68 7.06 -3.26
N CYS A 132 4.45 5.98 -3.29
CA CYS A 132 5.15 5.53 -4.49
C CYS A 132 4.29 4.56 -5.31
N TYR A 133 4.40 4.63 -6.63
CA TYR A 133 3.64 3.75 -7.53
C TYR A 133 4.30 3.59 -8.90
N VAL A 134 4.17 2.40 -9.48
CA VAL A 134 4.59 2.11 -10.86
C VAL A 134 3.37 2.19 -11.77
N PHE A 135 3.49 2.94 -12.85
CA PHE A 135 2.44 3.07 -13.85
C PHE A 135 3.00 2.96 -15.28
N GLN A 136 2.10 2.83 -16.23
CA GLN A 136 2.44 2.72 -17.64
C GLN A 136 1.78 3.85 -18.43
N LYS A 137 2.58 4.48 -19.30
CA LYS A 137 2.11 5.50 -20.24
C LYS A 137 2.80 5.29 -21.59
N ASN A 138 2.04 5.21 -22.67
CA ASN A 138 2.55 4.98 -24.02
C ASN A 138 3.47 3.75 -24.12
N PHE A 139 3.13 2.67 -23.43
CA PHE A 139 3.89 1.41 -23.31
C PHE A 139 5.15 1.49 -22.44
N ASP A 140 5.64 2.66 -22.07
CA ASP A 140 6.77 2.82 -21.15
C ASP A 140 6.33 2.81 -19.69
N TRP A 141 7.19 2.29 -18.81
CA TRP A 141 6.95 2.25 -17.38
C TRP A 141 7.62 3.41 -16.67
N PHE A 142 6.95 3.91 -15.65
CA PHE A 142 7.37 5.04 -14.83
C PHE A 142 7.16 4.72 -13.35
N LEU A 143 8.04 5.28 -12.51
CA LEU A 143 7.90 5.33 -11.05
C LEU A 143 7.49 6.75 -10.68
N GLY A 144 6.35 6.88 -10.00
CA GLY A 144 5.92 8.12 -9.35
C GLY A 144 6.17 8.06 -7.85
N ASP A 145 6.43 9.20 -7.23
CA ASP A 145 6.56 9.35 -5.78
C ASP A 145 5.43 10.20 -5.18
N ALA A 146 5.42 10.32 -3.84
CA ALA A 146 4.44 11.10 -3.09
C ALA A 146 4.47 12.61 -3.41
N ASP A 147 5.62 13.14 -3.84
CA ASP A 147 5.81 14.55 -4.17
C ASP A 147 5.37 14.88 -5.61
N GLY A 148 4.95 13.85 -6.36
CA GLY A 148 4.50 13.98 -7.75
C GLY A 148 5.64 13.96 -8.78
N ASN A 149 6.87 13.63 -8.37
CA ASN A 149 7.94 13.38 -9.32
C ASN A 149 7.71 12.08 -10.07
N VAL A 150 8.12 12.06 -11.33
CA VAL A 150 7.97 10.91 -12.22
C VAL A 150 9.30 10.63 -12.88
N LEU A 151 9.81 9.42 -12.70
CA LEU A 151 11.03 8.95 -13.32
C LEU A 151 10.75 7.74 -14.23
N PRO A 152 11.48 7.57 -15.33
CA PRO A 152 11.42 6.33 -16.10
C PRO A 152 11.79 5.13 -15.21
N PHE A 153 11.03 4.05 -15.31
CA PHE A 153 11.34 2.82 -14.58
C PHE A 153 12.35 2.00 -15.40
N PRO A 154 13.58 1.77 -14.88
CA PRO A 154 14.59 1.05 -15.65
C PRO A 154 14.22 -0.43 -15.80
N THR A 155 14.60 -1.03 -16.92
CA THR A 155 14.40 -2.45 -17.17
C THR A 155 15.58 -3.25 -16.62
N GLU A 156 15.31 -4.35 -15.93
CA GLU A 156 16.30 -5.29 -15.34
C GLU A 156 17.22 -4.70 -14.26
N GLU A 157 16.98 -3.46 -13.84
CA GLU A 157 17.75 -2.81 -12.78
C GLU A 157 16.91 -2.60 -11.52
N PHE A 158 17.57 -2.72 -10.34
CA PHE A 158 16.92 -2.43 -9.07
C PHE A 158 16.88 -0.94 -8.80
N VAL A 159 15.69 -0.44 -8.49
CA VAL A 159 15.45 0.92 -8.03
C VAL A 159 15.20 0.88 -6.52
N THR A 160 15.91 1.71 -5.77
CA THR A 160 15.66 1.90 -4.32
C THR A 160 14.63 3.00 -4.12
N VAL A 161 13.65 2.73 -3.26
CA VAL A 161 12.52 3.61 -2.95
C VAL A 161 12.50 3.95 -1.47
#